data_59d48ad5917fae5cd3501e497a3ec427
#
_entry.id   59d48ad5917fae5cd3501e497a3ec427
#
_cell.length_a   1.000
_cell.length_b   1.000
_cell.length_c   1.000
_cell.angle_alpha   90.00
_cell.angle_beta   90.00
_cell.angle_gamma   90.00
#
_symmetry.space_group_name_H-M   'P 1'
#
loop_
_entity.id
_entity.type
_entity.pdbx_description
1 polymer ?
#
loop_
_entity_poly.entity_id
_entity_poly.type
_entity_poly.pdbx_seq_one_letter_code
_entity_poly.pdbx_strand_id
1 'polypeptide(L)'
;LIASNDIDGIAVLGRCDKELLKFLKKHFQYVVYSGLNNLDAKYDQIICDGTQISYDVVTRLIEQGHRKIAYIGETQNENRYVGYCSALTDADISVSPKYVSNIVHSTEEGYKGVCHLLKSGCDATAFFCADDITAIGAMKAIKEYGLRIPEDVSVASIDDIDTAQYLTPSLTTAHIPLDEMGKMAA
;
A
#
# COMPACT_ATOMS: atom_id res chain seq x y z
N LEU A 1 28.21 -13.34 4.55
CA LEU A 1 28.32 -11.86 4.70
C LEU A 1 28.00 -11.39 6.13
N ILE A 2 27.10 -12.01 6.84
CA ILE A 2 26.71 -11.63 8.23
C ILE A 2 27.80 -11.99 9.27
N ALA A 3 28.80 -12.75 8.89
CA ALA A 3 29.89 -13.21 9.78
C ALA A 3 31.17 -12.38 9.69
N SER A 4 31.24 -11.33 8.87
CA SER A 4 32.40 -10.43 8.85
C SER A 4 32.17 -9.29 9.85
N ASN A 5 33.11 -9.12 10.77
CA ASN A 5 33.12 -8.01 11.77
C ASN A 5 33.27 -6.61 11.14
N ASP A 6 32.97 -6.45 9.84
CA ASP A 6 33.18 -5.22 9.09
C ASP A 6 31.92 -4.35 8.94
N ILE A 7 30.81 -4.78 9.55
CA ILE A 7 29.52 -4.05 9.48
C ILE A 7 29.07 -3.70 10.90
N ASP A 8 29.03 -2.43 11.21
CA ASP A 8 28.62 -1.92 12.52
C ASP A 8 27.12 -1.73 12.66
N GLY A 9 26.42 -1.49 11.55
CA GLY A 9 24.99 -1.20 11.54
C GLY A 9 24.25 -1.68 10.29
N ILE A 10 22.94 -1.79 10.41
CA ILE A 10 22.04 -2.21 9.34
C ILE A 10 20.81 -1.31 9.28
N ALA A 11 20.45 -0.85 8.10
CA ALA A 11 19.16 -0.26 7.80
C ALA A 11 18.26 -1.31 7.14
N VAL A 12 17.09 -1.54 7.71
CA VAL A 12 16.06 -2.45 7.18
C VAL A 12 14.97 -1.62 6.54
N LEU A 13 14.80 -1.74 5.22
CA LEU A 13 13.87 -0.93 4.45
C LEU A 13 12.65 -1.75 4.04
N GLY A 14 11.46 -1.16 4.19
CA GLY A 14 10.21 -1.76 3.77
C GLY A 14 9.66 -2.80 4.75
N ARG A 15 9.18 -3.93 4.25
CA ARG A 15 8.57 -4.96 5.10
C ARG A 15 9.60 -5.74 5.89
N CYS A 16 9.36 -5.85 7.18
CA CYS A 16 10.19 -6.64 8.06
C CYS A 16 9.33 -7.32 9.13
N ASP A 17 9.60 -8.57 9.42
CA ASP A 17 8.98 -9.24 10.55
C ASP A 17 9.77 -9.04 11.86
N LYS A 18 9.09 -9.25 12.99
CA LYS A 18 9.69 -9.07 14.31
C LYS A 18 10.83 -10.05 14.61
N GLU A 19 10.82 -11.22 14.00
CA GLU A 19 11.86 -12.25 14.21
C GLU A 19 13.16 -11.85 13.51
N LEU A 20 13.06 -11.33 12.29
CA LEU A 20 14.21 -10.79 11.56
C LEU A 20 14.83 -9.63 12.35
N LEU A 21 14.03 -8.68 12.84
CA LEU A 21 14.56 -7.57 13.64
C LEU A 21 15.24 -8.04 14.94
N LYS A 22 14.67 -9.00 15.65
CA LYS A 22 15.31 -9.60 16.83
C LYS A 22 16.65 -10.24 16.50
N PHE A 23 16.69 -10.98 15.37
CA PHE A 23 17.91 -11.59 14.87
C PHE A 23 18.97 -10.52 14.57
N LEU A 24 18.62 -9.48 13.81
CA LEU A 24 19.54 -8.42 13.44
C LEU A 24 20.07 -7.68 14.67
N LYS A 25 19.22 -7.29 15.62
CA LYS A 25 19.62 -6.58 16.85
C LYS A 25 20.53 -7.42 17.75
N LYS A 26 20.51 -8.74 17.64
CA LYS A 26 21.44 -9.64 18.35
C LYS A 26 22.85 -9.64 17.73
N HIS A 27 22.97 -9.33 16.45
CA HIS A 27 24.21 -9.46 15.68
C HIS A 27 24.83 -8.13 15.28
N PHE A 28 24.07 -7.03 15.32
CA PHE A 28 24.52 -5.69 14.95
C PHE A 28 24.29 -4.69 16.07
N GLN A 29 25.26 -3.80 16.27
CA GLN A 29 25.19 -2.78 17.31
C GLN A 29 24.10 -1.74 16.99
N TYR A 30 23.99 -1.37 15.72
CA TYR A 30 23.05 -0.38 15.24
C TYR A 30 22.08 -1.03 14.23
N VAL A 31 20.77 -0.95 14.52
CA VAL A 31 19.71 -1.43 13.62
C VAL A 31 18.62 -0.37 13.57
N VAL A 32 18.40 0.21 12.41
CA VAL A 32 17.31 1.13 12.14
C VAL A 32 16.32 0.50 11.15
N TYR A 33 15.04 0.64 11.43
CA TYR A 33 13.98 0.23 10.52
C TYR A 33 13.35 1.44 9.85
N SER A 34 13.04 1.34 8.56
CA SER A 34 12.28 2.36 7.83
C SER A 34 11.18 1.73 7.00
N GLY A 35 9.93 2.18 7.19
CA GLY A 35 8.78 1.60 6.49
C GLY A 35 7.44 2.24 6.85
N LEU A 36 6.35 1.57 6.45
CA LEU A 36 4.98 2.03 6.66
C LEU A 36 4.31 1.44 7.91
N ASN A 37 4.93 0.42 8.52
CA ASN A 37 4.38 -0.29 9.66
C ASN A 37 5.17 0.02 10.93
N ASN A 38 4.50 0.43 11.99
CA ASN A 38 5.11 0.56 13.30
C ASN A 38 5.32 -0.85 13.89
N LEU A 39 6.57 -1.21 14.20
CA LEU A 39 6.91 -2.57 14.62
C LEU A 39 6.95 -2.73 16.13
N ASP A 40 7.73 -1.93 16.84
CA ASP A 40 7.86 -1.93 18.31
C ASP A 40 8.71 -0.73 18.74
N ALA A 41 8.31 -0.04 19.81
CA ALA A 41 9.03 1.10 20.38
C ALA A 41 10.48 0.82 20.86
N LYS A 42 10.89 -0.46 20.86
CA LYS A 42 12.26 -0.88 21.24
C LYS A 42 13.30 -0.71 20.15
N TYR A 43 12.88 -0.39 18.94
CA TYR A 43 13.76 -0.24 17.78
C TYR A 43 13.79 1.20 17.33
N ASP A 44 14.94 1.66 16.85
CA ASP A 44 15.03 2.91 16.12
C ASP A 44 14.29 2.73 14.80
N GLN A 45 13.29 3.58 14.55
CA GLN A 45 12.44 3.42 13.37
C GLN A 45 12.01 4.77 12.81
N ILE A 46 11.99 4.83 11.49
CA ILE A 46 11.50 5.97 10.71
C ILE A 46 10.26 5.48 9.98
N ILE A 47 9.12 6.01 10.41
CA ILE A 47 7.82 5.51 9.97
C ILE A 47 7.08 6.61 9.20
N CYS A 48 6.61 6.26 8.00
CA CYS A 48 5.52 6.95 7.36
C CYS A 48 4.24 6.14 7.66
N ASP A 49 3.27 6.76 8.36
CA ASP A 49 2.12 6.02 8.89
C ASP A 49 1.19 5.53 7.77
N GLY A 50 1.34 4.24 7.43
CA GLY A 50 0.54 3.59 6.39
C GLY A 50 -0.96 3.55 6.70
N THR A 51 -1.34 3.55 7.98
CA THR A 51 -2.76 3.61 8.39
C THR A 51 -3.33 5.00 8.07
N GLN A 52 -2.64 6.06 8.49
CA GLN A 52 -3.12 7.42 8.29
C GLN A 52 -3.17 7.79 6.80
N ILE A 53 -2.13 7.47 6.03
CA ILE A 53 -2.10 7.76 4.60
C ILE A 53 -3.24 7.06 3.86
N SER A 54 -3.49 5.79 4.17
CA SER A 54 -4.59 5.04 3.55
C SER A 54 -5.95 5.60 3.94
N TYR A 55 -6.09 5.96 5.22
CA TYR A 55 -7.29 6.63 5.71
C TYR A 55 -7.57 7.91 4.92
N ASP A 56 -6.56 8.75 4.71
CA ASP A 56 -6.70 10.02 3.98
C ASP A 56 -7.06 9.80 2.51
N VAL A 57 -6.39 8.85 1.82
CA VAL A 57 -6.68 8.52 0.42
C VAL A 57 -8.12 8.01 0.26
N VAL A 58 -8.54 7.09 1.13
CA VAL A 58 -9.90 6.51 1.06
C VAL A 58 -10.96 7.55 1.44
N THR A 59 -10.69 8.39 2.44
CA THR A 59 -11.56 9.53 2.80
C THR A 59 -11.73 10.47 1.61
N ARG A 60 -10.66 10.76 0.88
CA ARG A 60 -10.75 11.59 -0.34
C ARG A 60 -11.65 10.97 -1.41
N LEU A 61 -11.59 9.65 -1.62
CA LEU A 61 -12.51 8.95 -2.52
C LEU A 61 -13.96 9.06 -2.03
N ILE A 62 -14.18 8.93 -0.73
CA ILE A 62 -15.52 9.07 -0.11
C ILE A 62 -16.07 10.50 -0.28
N GLU A 63 -15.24 11.52 -0.09
CA GLU A 63 -15.60 12.93 -0.32
C GLU A 63 -15.98 13.22 -1.78
N GLN A 64 -15.38 12.51 -2.72
CA GLN A 64 -15.73 12.56 -4.14
C GLN A 64 -17.03 11.82 -4.48
N GLY A 65 -17.70 11.23 -3.49
CA GLY A 65 -19.00 10.57 -3.64
C GLY A 65 -18.93 9.07 -3.80
N HIS A 66 -17.75 8.46 -3.79
CA HIS A 66 -17.64 7.00 -3.85
C HIS A 66 -18.15 6.34 -2.57
N ARG A 67 -18.96 5.29 -2.72
CA ARG A 67 -19.50 4.48 -1.61
C ARG A 67 -19.19 2.99 -1.78
N LYS A 68 -18.79 2.59 -2.98
CA LYS A 68 -18.37 1.24 -3.34
C LYS A 68 -16.90 1.29 -3.75
N ILE A 69 -16.03 1.14 -2.76
CA ILE A 69 -14.58 1.27 -2.93
C ILE A 69 -13.95 -0.11 -2.74
N ALA A 70 -13.27 -0.61 -3.76
CA ALA A 70 -12.54 -1.87 -3.67
C ALA A 70 -11.13 -1.64 -3.12
N TYR A 71 -10.66 -2.57 -2.28
CA TYR A 71 -9.28 -2.66 -1.81
C TYR A 71 -8.51 -3.74 -2.55
N ILE A 72 -7.31 -3.42 -3.03
CA ILE A 72 -6.42 -4.34 -3.74
C ILE A 72 -5.06 -4.36 -3.04
N GLY A 73 -4.76 -5.43 -2.32
CA GLY A 73 -3.51 -5.55 -1.54
C GLY A 73 -3.62 -6.60 -0.46
N GLU A 74 -2.58 -6.76 0.34
CA GLU A 74 -2.59 -7.67 1.47
C GLU A 74 -3.49 -7.15 2.60
N THR A 75 -4.13 -8.08 3.32
CA THR A 75 -5.05 -7.74 4.41
C THR A 75 -4.53 -8.13 5.79
N GLN A 76 -3.49 -8.98 5.85
CA GLN A 76 -2.93 -9.45 7.11
C GLN A 76 -1.68 -8.64 7.49
N ASN A 77 -1.64 -8.12 8.71
CA ASN A 77 -0.53 -7.30 9.22
C ASN A 77 -0.19 -6.11 8.29
N GLU A 78 -1.22 -5.51 7.69
CA GLU A 78 -1.10 -4.46 6.70
C GLU A 78 -1.82 -3.19 7.16
N ASN A 79 -1.04 -2.17 7.54
CA ASN A 79 -1.57 -0.91 8.06
C ASN A 79 -2.43 -0.17 7.04
N ARG A 80 -2.14 -0.31 5.73
CA ARG A 80 -2.94 0.32 4.68
C ARG A 80 -4.34 -0.29 4.59
N TYR A 81 -4.48 -1.58 4.86
CA TYR A 81 -5.81 -2.21 4.97
C TYR A 81 -6.57 -1.72 6.20
N VAL A 82 -5.86 -1.51 7.32
CA VAL A 82 -6.46 -0.95 8.54
C VAL A 82 -7.01 0.46 8.27
N GLY A 83 -6.23 1.32 7.60
CA GLY A 83 -6.65 2.67 7.23
C GLY A 83 -7.86 2.67 6.30
N TYR A 84 -7.88 1.79 5.28
CA TYR A 84 -9.04 1.60 4.41
C TYR A 84 -10.31 1.23 5.21
N CYS A 85 -10.21 0.24 6.09
CA CYS A 85 -11.33 -0.18 6.91
C CYS A 85 -11.83 0.95 7.84
N SER A 86 -10.91 1.69 8.44
CA SER A 86 -11.23 2.81 9.34
C SER A 86 -11.99 3.92 8.60
N ALA A 87 -11.49 4.35 7.43
CA ALA A 87 -12.14 5.38 6.64
C ALA A 87 -13.56 5.00 6.19
N LEU A 88 -13.78 3.74 5.79
CA LEU A 88 -15.12 3.25 5.46
C LEU A 88 -16.02 3.25 6.69
N THR A 89 -15.52 2.78 7.84
CA THR A 89 -16.29 2.70 9.09
C THR A 89 -16.74 4.08 9.56
N ASP A 90 -15.84 5.07 9.55
CA ASP A 90 -16.14 6.44 9.95
C ASP A 90 -17.15 7.14 9.02
N ALA A 91 -17.27 6.65 7.79
CA ALA A 91 -18.25 7.12 6.82
C ALA A 91 -19.56 6.29 6.79
N ASP A 92 -19.77 5.40 7.76
CA ASP A 92 -20.89 4.46 7.83
C ASP A 92 -21.01 3.54 6.59
N ILE A 93 -19.87 3.18 5.98
CA ILE A 93 -19.80 2.24 4.87
C ILE A 93 -19.30 0.88 5.37
N SER A 94 -20.08 -0.17 5.17
CA SER A 94 -19.69 -1.52 5.58
C SER A 94 -18.55 -2.07 4.73
N VAL A 95 -17.50 -2.57 5.38
CA VAL A 95 -16.44 -3.33 4.71
C VAL A 95 -17.03 -4.66 4.23
N SER A 96 -16.96 -4.93 2.94
CA SER A 96 -17.54 -6.15 2.36
C SER A 96 -16.47 -6.95 1.61
N PRO A 97 -16.37 -8.28 1.83
CA PRO A 97 -15.46 -9.14 1.09
C PRO A 97 -15.62 -9.07 -0.44
N LYS A 98 -16.81 -8.66 -0.93
CA LYS A 98 -17.09 -8.43 -2.35
C LYS A 98 -16.14 -7.38 -2.98
N TYR A 99 -15.62 -6.46 -2.18
CA TYR A 99 -14.76 -5.36 -2.62
C TYR A 99 -13.30 -5.55 -2.18
N VAL A 100 -12.91 -6.72 -1.68
CA VAL A 100 -11.54 -6.95 -1.19
C VAL A 100 -10.84 -8.02 -2.00
N SER A 101 -9.71 -7.67 -2.61
CA SER A 101 -8.80 -8.62 -3.23
C SER A 101 -7.54 -8.72 -2.39
N ASN A 102 -7.43 -9.80 -1.61
CA ASN A 102 -6.25 -10.10 -0.81
C ASN A 102 -5.17 -10.73 -1.68
N ILE A 103 -4.16 -9.96 -2.03
CA ILE A 103 -3.09 -10.35 -2.95
C ILE A 103 -1.74 -9.87 -2.45
N VAL A 104 -0.67 -10.54 -2.87
CA VAL A 104 0.70 -10.06 -2.68
C VAL A 104 0.96 -8.86 -3.61
N HIS A 105 1.70 -7.87 -3.13
CA HIS A 105 1.96 -6.64 -3.86
C HIS A 105 2.85 -6.90 -5.09
N SER A 106 2.25 -6.87 -6.26
CA SER A 106 2.92 -6.91 -7.56
C SER A 106 1.98 -6.46 -8.68
N THR A 107 2.54 -6.06 -9.81
CA THR A 107 1.74 -5.72 -11.00
C THR A 107 0.89 -6.89 -11.47
N GLU A 108 1.46 -8.09 -11.49
CA GLU A 108 0.76 -9.30 -11.95
C GLU A 108 -0.43 -9.66 -11.05
N GLU A 109 -0.21 -9.65 -9.74
CA GLU A 109 -1.27 -9.97 -8.78
C GLU A 109 -2.33 -8.87 -8.69
N GLY A 110 -1.96 -7.59 -8.82
CA GLY A 110 -2.90 -6.49 -8.97
C GLY A 110 -3.82 -6.65 -10.17
N TYR A 111 -3.26 -7.03 -11.32
CA TYR A 111 -4.03 -7.37 -12.53
C TYR A 111 -4.99 -8.54 -12.29
N LYS A 112 -4.50 -9.67 -11.77
CA LYS A 112 -5.31 -10.87 -11.50
C LYS A 112 -6.40 -10.60 -10.48
N GLY A 113 -6.09 -9.88 -9.41
CA GLY A 113 -7.01 -9.54 -8.34
C GLY A 113 -8.20 -8.72 -8.84
N VAL A 114 -7.95 -7.70 -9.64
CA VAL A 114 -9.00 -6.88 -10.24
C VAL A 114 -9.81 -7.66 -11.28
N CYS A 115 -9.16 -8.46 -12.13
CA CYS A 115 -9.87 -9.35 -13.06
C CYS A 115 -10.83 -10.30 -12.32
N HIS A 116 -10.40 -10.84 -11.18
CA HIS A 116 -11.23 -11.72 -10.36
C HIS A 116 -12.44 -10.97 -9.78
N LEU A 117 -12.23 -9.80 -9.19
CA LEU A 117 -13.31 -8.97 -8.64
C LEU A 117 -14.35 -8.61 -9.71
N LEU A 118 -13.92 -8.12 -10.86
CA LEU A 118 -14.83 -7.72 -11.94
C LEU A 118 -15.62 -8.90 -12.49
N LYS A 119 -14.99 -10.06 -12.71
CA LYS A 119 -15.67 -11.29 -13.13
C LYS A 119 -16.66 -11.80 -12.10
N SER A 120 -16.43 -11.57 -10.82
CA SER A 120 -17.33 -11.93 -9.72
C SER A 120 -18.49 -10.94 -9.53
N GLY A 121 -18.63 -9.95 -10.41
CA GLY A 121 -19.71 -8.96 -10.34
C GLY A 121 -19.45 -7.85 -9.31
N CYS A 122 -18.19 -7.51 -9.04
CA CYS A 122 -17.83 -6.33 -8.27
C CYS A 122 -18.31 -5.07 -9.02
N ASP A 123 -19.11 -4.26 -8.33
CA ASP A 123 -19.66 -3.00 -8.85
C ASP A 123 -19.04 -1.78 -8.16
N ALA A 124 -17.75 -1.89 -7.79
CA ALA A 124 -16.98 -0.81 -7.23
C ALA A 124 -16.87 0.36 -8.22
N THR A 125 -17.02 1.58 -7.70
CA THR A 125 -16.82 2.81 -8.46
C THR A 125 -15.44 3.43 -8.23
N ALA A 126 -14.70 2.93 -7.25
CA ALA A 126 -13.31 3.27 -7.04
C ALA A 126 -12.51 2.03 -6.60
N PHE A 127 -11.23 2.02 -6.96
CA PHE A 127 -10.26 0.99 -6.58
C PHE A 127 -9.11 1.67 -5.82
N PHE A 128 -8.97 1.35 -4.55
CA PHE A 128 -7.81 1.72 -3.75
C PHE A 128 -6.82 0.58 -3.74
N CYS A 129 -5.67 0.79 -4.36
CA CYS A 129 -4.56 -0.15 -4.41
C CYS A 129 -3.56 0.19 -3.32
N ALA A 130 -3.07 -0.82 -2.59
CA ALA A 130 -2.17 -0.61 -1.46
C ALA A 130 -0.85 0.07 -1.86
N ASP A 131 -0.39 -0.11 -3.10
CA ASP A 131 0.77 0.56 -3.66
C ASP A 131 0.62 0.78 -5.18
N ASP A 132 1.50 1.60 -5.74
CA ASP A 132 1.48 1.98 -7.16
C ASP A 132 1.78 0.81 -8.09
N ILE A 133 2.64 -0.11 -7.68
CA ILE A 133 2.98 -1.30 -8.47
C ILE A 133 1.75 -2.18 -8.67
N THR A 134 0.97 -2.36 -7.61
CA THR A 134 -0.33 -3.05 -7.66
C THR A 134 -1.33 -2.27 -8.53
N ALA A 135 -1.36 -0.93 -8.39
CA ALA A 135 -2.27 -0.07 -9.16
C ALA A 135 -2.01 -0.11 -10.67
N ILE A 136 -0.76 -0.23 -11.11
CA ILE A 136 -0.42 -0.40 -12.54
C ILE A 136 -1.13 -1.63 -13.12
N GLY A 137 -1.07 -2.74 -12.40
CA GLY A 137 -1.76 -3.98 -12.80
C GLY A 137 -3.28 -3.83 -12.78
N ALA A 138 -3.81 -3.21 -11.74
CA ALA A 138 -5.24 -2.92 -11.59
C ALA A 138 -5.78 -2.06 -12.74
N MET A 139 -5.10 -0.96 -13.08
CA MET A 139 -5.49 -0.08 -14.18
C MET A 139 -5.52 -0.81 -15.54
N LYS A 140 -4.56 -1.70 -15.77
CA LYS A 140 -4.55 -2.55 -16.97
C LYS A 140 -5.78 -3.45 -17.00
N ALA A 141 -6.09 -4.14 -15.92
CA ALA A 141 -7.24 -5.04 -15.83
C ALA A 141 -8.58 -4.30 -16.05
N ILE A 142 -8.73 -3.12 -15.43
CA ILE A 142 -9.92 -2.26 -15.56
C ILE A 142 -10.14 -1.89 -17.05
N LYS A 143 -9.08 -1.44 -17.74
CA LYS A 143 -9.15 -1.06 -19.15
C LYS A 143 -9.47 -2.24 -20.06
N GLU A 144 -8.85 -3.40 -19.84
CA GLU A 144 -9.11 -4.60 -20.62
C GLU A 144 -10.52 -5.15 -20.39
N TYR A 145 -11.12 -4.86 -19.22
CA TYR A 145 -12.53 -5.16 -18.94
C TYR A 145 -13.50 -4.21 -19.65
N GLY A 146 -12.99 -3.13 -20.24
CA GLY A 146 -13.76 -2.14 -20.99
C GLY A 146 -14.23 -0.94 -20.17
N LEU A 147 -13.74 -0.78 -18.93
CA LEU A 147 -14.04 0.36 -18.08
C LEU A 147 -13.02 1.49 -18.30
N ARG A 148 -13.49 2.73 -18.28
CA ARG A 148 -12.66 3.93 -18.44
C ARG A 148 -12.27 4.47 -17.07
N ILE A 149 -11.06 4.99 -16.98
CA ILE A 149 -10.53 5.69 -15.82
C ILE A 149 -10.27 7.15 -16.24
N PRO A 150 -10.86 8.15 -15.57
CA PRO A 150 -11.68 8.08 -14.37
C PRO A 150 -13.21 7.99 -14.60
N GLU A 151 -13.70 7.96 -15.86
CA GLU A 151 -15.11 8.20 -16.21
C GLU A 151 -16.06 7.14 -15.65
N ASP A 152 -15.66 5.88 -15.64
CA ASP A 152 -16.48 4.78 -15.13
C ASP A 152 -16.06 4.36 -13.72
N VAL A 153 -14.74 4.40 -13.42
CA VAL A 153 -14.17 4.09 -12.11
C VAL A 153 -12.93 4.92 -11.81
N SER A 154 -12.74 5.28 -10.54
CA SER A 154 -11.52 5.94 -10.06
C SER A 154 -10.49 4.91 -9.57
N VAL A 155 -9.20 5.26 -9.69
CA VAL A 155 -8.10 4.47 -9.11
C VAL A 155 -7.21 5.38 -8.29
N ALA A 156 -6.89 4.96 -7.07
CA ALA A 156 -5.95 5.65 -6.18
C ALA A 156 -5.02 4.65 -5.50
N SER A 157 -3.83 5.11 -5.14
CA SER A 157 -2.79 4.28 -4.51
C SER A 157 -1.87 5.09 -3.59
N ILE A 158 -0.77 4.47 -3.19
CA ILE A 158 0.28 5.06 -2.34
C ILE A 158 1.63 4.73 -2.97
N ASP A 159 2.61 5.58 -2.79
CA ASP A 159 4.06 5.56 -2.96
C ASP A 159 4.57 6.72 -3.82
N ASP A 160 3.81 7.17 -4.83
CA ASP A 160 4.19 8.22 -5.79
C ASP A 160 5.49 7.88 -6.54
N ILE A 161 5.54 6.66 -7.10
CA ILE A 161 6.69 6.23 -7.91
C ILE A 161 6.78 7.02 -9.22
N ASP A 162 7.99 7.20 -9.72
CA ASP A 162 8.25 7.98 -10.95
C ASP A 162 7.38 7.57 -12.13
N THR A 163 7.05 6.29 -12.26
CA THR A 163 6.23 5.75 -13.36
C THR A 163 4.78 6.20 -13.29
N ALA A 164 4.26 6.56 -12.11
CA ALA A 164 2.84 6.90 -11.90
C ALA A 164 2.37 8.05 -12.80
N GLN A 165 3.20 9.06 -13.01
CA GLN A 165 2.92 10.23 -13.84
C GLN A 165 2.84 9.92 -15.35
N TYR A 166 3.49 8.86 -15.82
CA TYR A 166 3.54 8.47 -17.23
C TYR A 166 2.44 7.50 -17.65
N LEU A 167 1.61 7.06 -16.72
CA LEU A 167 0.44 6.25 -17.04
C LEU A 167 -0.62 7.09 -17.76
N THR A 168 -1.53 6.45 -18.47
CA THR A 168 -2.64 7.13 -19.15
C THR A 168 -3.97 6.49 -18.70
N PRO A 169 -4.80 7.22 -17.93
CA PRO A 169 -4.49 8.47 -17.26
C PRO A 169 -3.37 8.33 -16.24
N SER A 170 -2.76 9.44 -15.80
CA SER A 170 -1.80 9.41 -14.70
C SER A 170 -2.45 8.86 -13.42
N LEU A 171 -1.69 8.11 -12.64
CA LEU A 171 -2.18 7.51 -11.41
C LEU A 171 -2.30 8.56 -10.30
N THR A 172 -3.43 8.59 -9.62
CA THR A 172 -3.60 9.34 -8.38
C THR A 172 -2.96 8.55 -7.26
N THR A 173 -1.94 9.10 -6.62
CA THR A 173 -1.18 8.41 -5.58
C THR A 173 -0.80 9.35 -4.44
N ALA A 174 -0.69 8.82 -3.23
CA ALA A 174 -0.16 9.56 -2.09
C ALA A 174 1.36 9.45 -2.04
N HIS A 175 2.04 10.59 -1.88
CA HIS A 175 3.49 10.67 -1.82
C HIS A 175 4.05 10.14 -0.50
N ILE A 176 5.05 9.27 -0.59
CA ILE A 176 5.88 8.83 0.53
C ILE A 176 7.23 9.55 0.44
N PRO A 177 7.67 10.32 1.46
CA PRO A 177 8.90 11.13 1.41
C PRO A 177 10.14 10.23 1.59
N LEU A 178 10.40 9.34 0.62
CA LEU A 178 11.48 8.33 0.70
C LEU A 178 12.87 8.95 0.86
N ASP A 179 13.13 10.10 0.21
CA ASP A 179 14.41 10.81 0.33
C ASP A 179 14.66 11.33 1.75
N GLU A 180 13.62 11.84 2.41
CA GLU A 180 13.71 12.33 3.78
C GLU A 180 13.88 11.15 4.74
N MET A 181 13.09 10.10 4.56
CA MET A 181 13.20 8.88 5.35
C MET A 181 14.60 8.24 5.21
N GLY A 182 15.16 8.22 4.00
CA GLY A 182 16.50 7.71 3.73
C GLY A 182 17.59 8.55 4.43
N LYS A 183 17.49 9.87 4.37
CA LYS A 183 18.44 10.78 5.08
C LYS A 183 18.38 10.62 6.60
N MET A 184 17.19 10.35 7.14
CA MET A 184 17.03 10.10 8.58
C MET A 184 17.57 8.74 9.01
N ALA A 185 17.61 7.77 8.09
CA ALA A 185 18.08 6.40 8.36
C ALA A 185 19.62 6.28 8.29
N ALA A 186 20.31 7.20 7.62
CA ALA A 186 21.75 7.22 7.45
C ALA A 186 22.45 7.98 8.59
#